data_e180d6974b86d0d5fa44be2584016d60
#
_entry.id   e180d6974b86d0d5fa44be2584016d60
#
_cell.length_a   1.000
_cell.length_b   1.000
_cell.length_c   1.000
_cell.angle_alpha   90.00
_cell.angle_beta   90.00
_cell.angle_gamma   90.00
#
_symmetry.space_group_name_H-M   'P 1'
#
loop_
_entity.id
_entity.type
_entity.pdbx_description
1 polymer ?
#
loop_
_entity_poly.entity_id
_entity_poly.type
_entity_poly.pdbx_seq_one_letter_code
_entity_poly.pdbx_strand_id
1 'polypeptide(L)'
;ILDSEKGHFTRKEIKDNWRLGCQAKVKGDLAIKVPESVMGVKEWECTVIGNRNVATFIKEFKVQLPPGEHMDFEPGSYAQIQIPAFSMDYDKDIDKSLIGDLYLPAWEKFGLLGLKCVNTEPTIRAYSMANYPDEGDIITLTVRIATPPFKPKDQGPGFLDVMPGIASSYIFSLKPGDKVMMSGPYGDFHPRYNSKREMIWVGGGAGMAPLRAQIMHLLKTKNVRDREMHYFYGARAIDEVFFLE
;
A
#
# COMPACT_ATOMS: atom_id res chain seq x y z
N ILE A 1 -12.27 30.74 1.05
CA ILE A 1 -11.49 29.58 0.65
C ILE A 1 -10.08 29.70 1.18
N LEU A 2 -9.51 28.63 1.70
CA LEU A 2 -8.14 28.59 2.21
C LEU A 2 -7.14 28.45 1.06
N ASP A 3 -5.90 28.90 1.26
CA ASP A 3 -4.85 28.75 0.23
C ASP A 3 -4.60 27.28 -0.13
N SER A 4 -4.70 26.39 0.84
CA SER A 4 -4.60 24.93 0.64
C SER A 4 -5.74 24.35 -0.21
N GLU A 5 -6.84 25.05 -0.38
CA GLU A 5 -8.00 24.59 -1.15
C GLU A 5 -7.99 25.07 -2.61
N LYS A 6 -7.25 26.17 -2.90
CA LYS A 6 -7.27 26.82 -4.22
C LYS A 6 -6.87 25.92 -5.39
N GLY A 7 -6.00 24.97 -5.15
CA GLY A 7 -5.54 24.00 -6.17
C GLY A 7 -6.50 22.83 -6.44
N HIS A 8 -7.55 22.65 -5.62
CA HIS A 8 -8.45 21.49 -5.68
C HIS A 8 -9.79 21.79 -6.34
N PHE A 9 -10.12 23.06 -6.54
CA PHE A 9 -11.43 23.47 -7.07
C PHE A 9 -11.32 24.34 -8.31
N THR A 10 -12.24 24.15 -9.24
CA THR A 10 -12.46 25.05 -10.36
C THR A 10 -13.03 26.40 -9.89
N ARG A 11 -12.92 27.43 -10.72
CA ARG A 11 -13.51 28.76 -10.41
C ARG A 11 -15.01 28.70 -10.14
N LYS A 12 -15.72 27.77 -10.80
CA LYS A 12 -17.17 27.57 -10.60
C LYS A 12 -17.45 26.98 -9.23
N GLU A 13 -16.75 25.90 -8.86
CA GLU A 13 -16.91 25.25 -7.56
C GLU A 13 -16.58 26.20 -6.40
N ILE A 14 -15.55 27.04 -6.55
CA ILE A 14 -15.24 28.10 -5.58
C ILE A 14 -16.41 29.07 -5.42
N LYS A 15 -17.02 29.49 -6.55
CA LYS A 15 -18.17 30.38 -6.55
C LYS A 15 -19.42 29.74 -5.92
N ASP A 16 -19.56 28.43 -6.11
CA ASP A 16 -20.64 27.61 -5.53
C ASP A 16 -20.36 27.20 -4.06
N ASN A 17 -19.35 27.81 -3.42
CA ASN A 17 -18.94 27.60 -2.01
C ASN A 17 -18.49 26.17 -1.69
N TRP A 18 -17.93 25.44 -2.65
CA TRP A 18 -17.31 24.14 -2.38
C TRP A 18 -16.12 24.29 -1.42
N ARG A 19 -15.99 23.34 -0.52
CA ARG A 19 -14.93 23.29 0.51
C ARG A 19 -14.41 21.86 0.63
N LEU A 20 -13.11 21.72 0.94
CA LEU A 20 -12.55 20.41 1.33
C LEU A 20 -13.14 19.98 2.66
N GLY A 21 -13.71 18.78 2.75
CA GLY A 21 -14.31 18.26 3.98
C GLY A 21 -13.34 18.23 5.15
N CYS A 22 -12.06 17.92 4.92
CA CYS A 22 -11.01 17.94 5.92
C CYS A 22 -10.69 19.34 6.48
N GLN A 23 -11.11 20.41 5.79
CA GLN A 23 -10.93 21.81 6.20
C GLN A 23 -12.23 22.44 6.72
N ALA A 24 -13.35 21.75 6.60
CA ALA A 24 -14.64 22.26 7.05
C ALA A 24 -14.76 22.11 8.58
N LYS A 25 -15.02 23.24 9.27
CA LYS A 25 -15.33 23.23 10.71
C LYS A 25 -16.84 23.15 10.89
N VAL A 26 -17.29 22.20 11.68
CA VAL A 26 -18.69 22.08 12.08
C VAL A 26 -19.07 23.27 12.97
N LYS A 27 -20.05 24.05 12.53
CA LYS A 27 -20.56 25.22 13.25
C LYS A 27 -22.07 25.20 13.49
N GLY A 28 -22.72 24.10 13.16
CA GLY A 28 -24.16 23.91 13.27
C GLY A 28 -24.55 22.56 12.68
N ASP A 29 -25.85 22.37 12.46
CA ASP A 29 -26.37 21.14 11.85
C ASP A 29 -25.80 20.91 10.45
N LEU A 30 -25.46 19.67 10.15
CA LEU A 30 -24.89 19.25 8.88
C LEU A 30 -25.74 18.14 8.23
N ALA A 31 -25.85 18.18 6.92
CA ALA A 31 -26.26 17.02 6.12
C ALA A 31 -25.01 16.44 5.45
N ILE A 32 -24.71 15.17 5.74
CA ILE A 32 -23.56 14.47 5.14
C ILE A 32 -24.11 13.38 4.23
N LYS A 33 -23.69 13.42 2.96
CA LYS A 33 -23.92 12.32 2.01
C LYS A 33 -22.66 11.48 1.94
N VAL A 34 -22.75 10.24 2.39
CA VAL A 34 -21.66 9.28 2.33
C VAL A 34 -21.93 8.32 1.17
N PRO A 35 -20.96 8.02 0.29
CA PRO A 35 -21.11 6.99 -0.72
C PRO A 35 -21.43 5.63 -0.10
N GLU A 36 -22.29 4.82 -0.75
CA GLU A 36 -22.67 3.49 -0.27
C GLU A 36 -21.45 2.56 -0.08
N SER A 37 -20.41 2.72 -0.92
CA SER A 37 -19.15 1.98 -0.81
C SER A 37 -18.44 2.15 0.52
N VAL A 38 -18.67 3.26 1.24
CA VAL A 38 -18.11 3.48 2.58
C VAL A 38 -18.88 2.74 3.67
N MET A 39 -20.15 2.39 3.40
CA MET A 39 -21.00 1.67 4.36
C MET A 39 -20.70 0.16 4.42
N GLY A 40 -19.98 -0.38 3.43
CA GLY A 40 -19.56 -1.79 3.37
C GLY A 40 -18.21 -2.09 3.99
N VAL A 41 -17.55 -1.10 4.59
CA VAL A 41 -16.26 -1.29 5.24
C VAL A 41 -16.41 -2.16 6.48
N LYS A 42 -15.62 -3.23 6.52
CA LYS A 42 -15.53 -4.14 7.66
C LYS A 42 -14.11 -4.13 8.22
N GLU A 43 -13.96 -4.65 9.42
CA GLU A 43 -12.67 -4.85 10.08
C GLU A 43 -12.50 -6.33 10.44
N TRP A 44 -11.30 -6.88 10.21
CA TRP A 44 -10.99 -8.27 10.45
C TRP A 44 -9.62 -8.43 11.14
N GLU A 45 -9.54 -9.40 12.03
CA GLU A 45 -8.26 -9.95 12.48
C GLU A 45 -7.79 -11.01 11.48
N CYS A 46 -6.89 -10.59 10.58
CA CYS A 46 -6.35 -11.43 9.53
C CYS A 46 -5.13 -12.22 10.02
N THR A 47 -4.86 -13.36 9.38
CA THR A 47 -3.64 -14.16 9.65
C THR A 47 -2.60 -13.92 8.55
N VAL A 48 -1.39 -13.56 8.91
CA VAL A 48 -0.26 -13.47 7.97
C VAL A 48 0.04 -14.85 7.41
N ILE A 49 0.02 -15.00 6.09
CA ILE A 49 0.33 -16.25 5.38
C ILE A 49 1.61 -16.14 4.53
N GLY A 50 2.12 -14.95 4.33
CA GLY A 50 3.36 -14.70 3.61
C GLY A 50 3.88 -13.28 3.84
N ASN A 51 5.20 -13.14 3.95
CA ASN A 51 5.85 -11.84 4.14
C ASN A 51 7.30 -11.87 3.63
N ARG A 52 7.51 -12.14 2.35
CA ARG A 52 8.84 -12.30 1.75
C ARG A 52 9.24 -11.08 0.93
N ASN A 53 10.53 -10.81 0.83
CA ASN A 53 11.03 -9.83 -0.12
C ASN A 53 10.79 -10.32 -1.56
N VAL A 54 10.37 -9.39 -2.39
CA VAL A 54 10.21 -9.55 -3.86
C VAL A 54 11.09 -8.56 -4.63
N ALA A 55 11.69 -7.62 -3.92
CA ALA A 55 12.76 -6.72 -4.35
C ALA A 55 13.59 -6.35 -3.14
N THR A 56 14.74 -5.72 -3.32
CA THR A 56 15.68 -5.40 -2.23
C THR A 56 15.00 -4.75 -1.02
N PHE A 57 14.08 -3.82 -1.25
CA PHE A 57 13.43 -3.04 -0.20
C PHE A 57 11.90 -3.19 -0.20
N ILE A 58 11.35 -4.20 -0.89
CA ILE A 58 9.91 -4.40 -1.01
C ILE A 58 9.55 -5.84 -0.63
N LYS A 59 8.58 -5.97 0.27
CA LYS A 59 7.94 -7.24 0.59
C LYS A 59 6.61 -7.40 -0.11
N GLU A 60 6.33 -8.62 -0.53
CA GLU A 60 4.99 -9.13 -0.78
C GLU A 60 4.44 -9.60 0.56
N PHE A 61 3.46 -8.90 1.07
CA PHE A 61 2.80 -9.19 2.33
C PHE A 61 1.41 -9.76 2.06
N LYS A 62 1.16 -10.98 2.49
CA LYS A 62 -0.10 -11.69 2.27
C LYS A 62 -0.76 -12.04 3.59
N VAL A 63 -2.04 -11.75 3.67
CA VAL A 63 -2.87 -12.16 4.81
C VAL A 63 -4.11 -12.90 4.33
N GLN A 64 -4.58 -13.83 5.16
CA GLN A 64 -5.82 -14.57 5.00
C GLN A 64 -6.89 -13.93 5.86
N LEU A 65 -8.06 -13.67 5.29
CA LEU A 65 -9.26 -13.29 6.04
C LEU A 65 -9.70 -14.43 6.98
N PRO A 66 -10.44 -14.13 8.05
CA PRO A 66 -11.01 -15.17 8.90
C PRO A 66 -11.90 -16.14 8.10
N PRO A 67 -12.01 -17.41 8.52
CA PRO A 67 -12.86 -18.39 7.85
C PRO A 67 -14.30 -17.91 7.68
N GLY A 68 -14.82 -17.98 6.45
CA GLY A 68 -16.19 -17.55 6.12
C GLY A 68 -16.36 -16.05 5.89
N GLU A 69 -15.31 -15.25 6.07
CA GLU A 69 -15.32 -13.84 5.73
C GLU A 69 -14.82 -13.62 4.29
N HIS A 70 -15.41 -12.64 3.65
CA HIS A 70 -15.08 -12.22 2.29
C HIS A 70 -15.00 -10.69 2.21
N MET A 71 -14.05 -10.18 1.47
CA MET A 71 -13.95 -8.75 1.11
C MET A 71 -14.38 -8.59 -0.34
N ASP A 72 -15.56 -8.00 -0.55
CA ASP A 72 -16.01 -7.59 -1.88
C ASP A 72 -15.36 -6.25 -2.25
N PHE A 73 -14.49 -6.24 -3.25
CA PHE A 73 -13.75 -5.05 -3.66
C PHE A 73 -13.54 -4.97 -5.17
N GLU A 74 -13.35 -3.75 -5.65
CA GLU A 74 -12.94 -3.48 -7.03
C GLU A 74 -11.41 -3.40 -7.14
N PRO A 75 -10.79 -3.95 -8.22
CA PRO A 75 -9.34 -3.87 -8.44
C PRO A 75 -8.84 -2.43 -8.46
N GLY A 76 -7.82 -2.16 -7.66
CA GLY A 76 -7.31 -0.81 -7.43
C GLY A 76 -7.75 -0.20 -6.09
N SER A 77 -8.64 -0.87 -5.36
CA SER A 77 -8.96 -0.53 -3.97
C SER A 77 -7.75 -0.72 -3.05
N TYR A 78 -7.79 -0.11 -1.88
CA TYR A 78 -6.81 -0.29 -0.82
C TYR A 78 -7.45 -0.82 0.47
N ALA A 79 -6.63 -1.44 1.30
CA ALA A 79 -6.98 -1.81 2.67
C ALA A 79 -6.20 -0.94 3.66
N GLN A 80 -6.70 -0.81 4.88
CA GLN A 80 -5.99 -0.18 5.98
C GLN A 80 -5.49 -1.23 6.95
N ILE A 81 -4.29 -1.01 7.48
CA ILE A 81 -3.68 -1.82 8.53
C ILE A 81 -3.60 -1.00 9.80
N GLN A 82 -4.05 -1.57 10.90
CA GLN A 82 -3.81 -1.01 12.23
C GLN A 82 -2.42 -1.43 12.71
N ILE A 83 -1.65 -0.45 13.12
CA ILE A 83 -0.29 -0.60 13.63
C ILE A 83 -0.36 -0.34 15.14
N PRO A 84 -0.10 -1.32 16.00
CA PRO A 84 -0.11 -1.13 17.44
C PRO A 84 1.05 -0.26 17.91
N ALA A 85 1.08 0.07 19.18
CA ALA A 85 2.29 0.53 19.82
C ALA A 85 3.31 -0.62 19.86
N PHE A 86 4.57 -0.37 19.47
CA PHE A 86 5.64 -1.37 19.44
C PHE A 86 7.00 -0.72 19.55
N SER A 87 8.01 -1.52 19.91
CA SER A 87 9.42 -1.18 19.80
C SER A 87 10.14 -2.36 19.15
N MET A 88 10.98 -2.09 18.16
CA MET A 88 11.69 -3.12 17.43
C MET A 88 13.12 -2.71 17.09
N ASP A 89 13.96 -3.71 16.95
CA ASP A 89 15.32 -3.67 16.46
C ASP A 89 15.37 -4.53 15.18
N TYR A 90 15.77 -3.95 14.04
CA TYR A 90 15.69 -4.64 12.75
C TYR A 90 16.51 -5.93 12.72
N ASP A 91 17.68 -5.94 13.36
CA ASP A 91 18.55 -7.13 13.39
C ASP A 91 17.93 -8.32 14.14
N LYS A 92 17.13 -8.03 15.17
CA LYS A 92 16.52 -9.04 16.05
C LYS A 92 15.13 -9.46 15.62
N ASP A 93 14.33 -8.48 15.15
CA ASP A 93 12.90 -8.67 15.00
C ASP A 93 12.47 -8.92 13.54
N ILE A 94 13.32 -8.57 12.55
CA ILE A 94 13.08 -8.91 11.16
C ILE A 94 13.71 -10.29 10.85
N ASP A 95 12.89 -11.22 10.41
CA ASP A 95 13.35 -12.54 9.98
C ASP A 95 14.13 -12.43 8.65
N LYS A 96 15.44 -12.66 8.73
CA LYS A 96 16.37 -12.57 7.59
C LYS A 96 16.06 -13.60 6.51
N SER A 97 15.50 -14.76 6.88
CA SER A 97 15.08 -15.76 5.89
C SER A 97 13.95 -15.26 4.99
N LEU A 98 13.12 -14.35 5.49
CA LEU A 98 12.06 -13.70 4.72
C LEU A 98 12.57 -12.53 3.86
N ILE A 99 13.78 -12.03 4.11
CA ILE A 99 14.50 -11.14 3.20
C ILE A 99 15.07 -11.96 2.03
N GLY A 100 15.66 -13.10 2.35
CA GLY A 100 16.26 -14.04 1.41
C GLY A 100 17.68 -13.65 0.97
N ASP A 101 18.43 -14.67 0.53
CA ASP A 101 19.87 -14.56 0.22
C ASP A 101 20.18 -13.57 -0.91
N LEU A 102 19.24 -13.38 -1.83
CA LEU A 102 19.40 -12.45 -2.95
C LEU A 102 19.46 -10.98 -2.48
N TYR A 103 18.68 -10.62 -1.48
CA TYR A 103 18.51 -9.23 -1.05
C TYR A 103 19.25 -8.88 0.24
N LEU A 104 19.53 -9.86 1.10
CA LEU A 104 20.18 -9.65 2.40
C LEU A 104 21.53 -8.92 2.31
N PRO A 105 22.41 -9.22 1.34
CA PRO A 105 23.68 -8.50 1.20
C PRO A 105 23.53 -6.98 1.00
N ALA A 106 22.45 -6.56 0.31
CA ALA A 106 22.18 -5.14 0.16
C ALA A 106 21.71 -4.49 1.48
N TRP A 107 20.93 -5.21 2.29
CA TRP A 107 20.52 -4.75 3.62
C TRP A 107 21.71 -4.54 4.55
N GLU A 108 22.65 -5.46 4.53
CA GLU A 108 23.91 -5.36 5.30
C GLU A 108 24.76 -4.20 4.80
N LYS A 109 24.99 -4.11 3.48
CA LYS A 109 25.76 -3.05 2.83
C LYS A 109 25.25 -1.65 3.15
N PHE A 110 23.93 -1.47 3.17
CA PHE A 110 23.32 -0.17 3.47
C PHE A 110 23.08 0.06 4.96
N GLY A 111 23.35 -0.91 5.82
CA GLY A 111 23.25 -0.79 7.27
C GLY A 111 21.79 -0.79 7.79
N LEU A 112 20.84 -1.39 7.05
CA LEU A 112 19.44 -1.41 7.46
C LEU A 112 19.23 -2.19 8.77
N LEU A 113 19.99 -3.26 8.98
CA LEU A 113 19.89 -4.08 10.19
C LEU A 113 20.22 -3.30 11.48
N GLY A 114 20.95 -2.20 11.38
CA GLY A 114 21.24 -1.32 12.53
C GLY A 114 20.08 -0.36 12.90
N LEU A 115 18.99 -0.35 12.16
CA LEU A 115 17.86 0.54 12.42
C LEU A 115 16.99 0.04 13.58
N LYS A 116 16.35 0.99 14.26
CA LYS A 116 15.36 0.75 15.31
C LYS A 116 14.13 1.59 15.06
N CYS A 117 12.98 1.08 15.45
CA CYS A 117 11.71 1.79 15.31
C CYS A 117 10.89 1.68 16.58
N VAL A 118 10.33 2.79 17.02
CA VAL A 118 9.43 2.85 18.17
C VAL A 118 8.15 3.55 17.76
N ASN A 119 7.03 2.92 18.03
CA ASN A 119 5.69 3.52 17.89
C ASN A 119 5.03 3.52 19.26
N THR A 120 4.74 4.70 19.79
CA THR A 120 4.17 4.85 21.14
C THR A 120 2.65 4.81 21.17
N GLU A 121 2.02 5.06 20.01
CA GLU A 121 0.56 5.12 19.90
C GLU A 121 0.07 4.34 18.68
N PRO A 122 -1.07 3.64 18.78
CA PRO A 122 -1.66 2.98 17.64
C PRO A 122 -1.90 3.95 16.47
N THR A 123 -1.61 3.50 15.26
CA THR A 123 -1.82 4.29 14.04
C THR A 123 -2.37 3.41 12.93
N ILE A 124 -2.90 4.02 11.87
CA ILE A 124 -3.46 3.32 10.71
C ILE A 124 -2.73 3.79 9.45
N ARG A 125 -2.45 2.83 8.53
CA ARG A 125 -1.91 3.15 7.21
C ARG A 125 -2.63 2.38 6.12
N ALA A 126 -2.79 3.07 4.98
CA ALA A 126 -3.43 2.55 3.78
C ALA A 126 -2.40 1.94 2.84
N TYR A 127 -2.74 0.78 2.25
CA TYR A 127 -1.96 0.10 1.22
C TYR A 127 -2.87 -0.41 0.12
N SER A 128 -2.55 -0.10 -1.13
CA SER A 128 -3.28 -0.63 -2.29
C SER A 128 -3.13 -2.15 -2.35
N MET A 129 -4.22 -2.84 -2.65
CA MET A 129 -4.22 -4.28 -2.83
C MET A 129 -3.63 -4.66 -4.19
N ALA A 130 -2.79 -5.69 -4.20
CA ALA A 130 -2.16 -6.23 -5.40
C ALA A 130 -2.93 -7.43 -5.97
N ASN A 131 -3.72 -8.11 -5.14
CA ASN A 131 -4.63 -9.17 -5.60
C ASN A 131 -5.90 -8.59 -6.24
N TYR A 132 -6.53 -9.38 -7.09
CA TYR A 132 -7.86 -9.10 -7.63
C TYR A 132 -8.89 -10.09 -7.03
N PRO A 133 -10.21 -9.82 -7.12
CA PRO A 133 -11.23 -10.57 -6.38
C PRO A 133 -11.17 -12.09 -6.54
N ASP A 134 -10.89 -12.60 -7.75
CA ASP A 134 -10.88 -14.04 -8.02
C ASP A 134 -9.67 -14.79 -7.40
N GLU A 135 -8.71 -14.08 -6.78
CA GLU A 135 -7.62 -14.71 -6.01
C GLU A 135 -8.09 -15.19 -4.63
N GLY A 136 -9.35 -14.98 -4.27
CA GLY A 136 -9.99 -15.52 -3.07
C GLY A 136 -9.89 -14.59 -1.84
N ASP A 137 -10.07 -15.19 -0.65
CA ASP A 137 -10.19 -14.47 0.61
C ASP A 137 -8.82 -14.10 1.20
N ILE A 138 -7.93 -13.60 0.35
CA ILE A 138 -6.61 -13.10 0.71
C ILE A 138 -6.48 -11.62 0.38
N ILE A 139 -5.65 -10.92 1.14
CA ILE A 139 -5.21 -9.57 0.82
C ILE A 139 -3.71 -9.62 0.59
N THR A 140 -3.29 -9.19 -0.60
CA THR A 140 -1.88 -9.09 -0.98
C THR A 140 -1.48 -7.63 -1.10
N LEU A 141 -0.45 -7.23 -0.39
CA LEU A 141 0.12 -5.88 -0.45
C LEU A 141 1.57 -5.94 -0.90
N THR A 142 2.05 -4.89 -1.54
CA THR A 142 3.48 -4.66 -1.76
C THR A 142 3.93 -3.49 -0.92
N VAL A 143 4.81 -3.77 0.04
CA VAL A 143 5.22 -2.79 1.05
C VAL A 143 6.71 -2.50 0.92
N ARG A 144 7.03 -1.25 0.60
CA ARG A 144 8.43 -0.79 0.62
C ARG A 144 8.82 -0.37 2.02
N ILE A 145 10.00 -0.83 2.50
CA ILE A 145 10.57 -0.34 3.73
C ILE A 145 10.93 1.16 3.60
N ALA A 146 10.40 1.98 4.49
CA ALA A 146 10.68 3.40 4.52
C ALA A 146 11.86 3.65 5.47
N THR A 147 13.07 3.67 4.91
CA THR A 147 14.30 3.97 5.65
C THR A 147 14.40 5.48 5.95
N PRO A 148 15.17 5.87 6.97
CA PRO A 148 15.61 7.25 7.09
C PRO A 148 16.35 7.71 5.80
N PRO A 149 16.41 9.01 5.51
CA PRO A 149 17.24 9.50 4.42
C PRO A 149 18.72 9.16 4.65
N PHE A 150 19.45 8.90 3.57
CA PHE A 150 20.90 8.77 3.65
C PHE A 150 21.54 10.10 4.06
N LYS A 151 22.63 10.02 4.80
CA LYS A 151 23.47 11.18 5.09
C LYS A 151 23.98 11.80 3.79
N PRO A 152 24.15 13.13 3.74
CA PRO A 152 24.88 13.79 2.68
C PRO A 152 26.29 13.19 2.53
N LYS A 153 26.83 13.18 1.32
CA LYS A 153 28.13 12.52 1.03
C LYS A 153 29.31 13.04 1.88
N ASP A 154 29.25 14.30 2.29
CA ASP A 154 30.24 14.96 3.15
C ASP A 154 30.14 14.55 4.62
N GLN A 155 29.05 13.91 5.04
CA GLN A 155 28.84 13.42 6.41
C GLN A 155 29.12 11.92 6.58
N GLY A 156 29.68 11.27 5.56
CA GLY A 156 30.02 9.84 5.57
C GLY A 156 28.83 8.92 5.27
N PRO A 157 29.07 7.60 5.35
CA PRO A 157 28.03 6.61 5.05
C PRO A 157 26.97 6.52 6.15
N GLY A 158 25.80 5.98 5.82
CA GLY A 158 24.70 5.67 6.73
C GLY A 158 23.49 6.59 6.60
N PHE A 159 22.58 6.47 7.54
CA PHE A 159 21.32 7.21 7.58
C PHE A 159 21.40 8.42 8.52
N LEU A 160 20.57 9.41 8.25
CA LEU A 160 20.30 10.48 9.22
C LEU A 160 19.67 9.89 10.48
N ASP A 161 19.92 10.56 11.61
CA ASP A 161 19.33 10.18 12.90
C ASP A 161 17.85 10.59 13.00
N VAL A 162 17.03 9.92 12.20
CA VAL A 162 15.58 10.03 12.23
C VAL A 162 14.98 8.62 12.19
N MET A 163 13.80 8.46 12.77
CA MET A 163 13.15 7.16 12.85
C MET A 163 12.71 6.66 11.46
N PRO A 164 12.85 5.36 11.14
CA PRO A 164 12.28 4.76 9.94
C PRO A 164 10.75 4.79 9.97
N GLY A 165 10.14 4.47 8.83
CA GLY A 165 8.68 4.47 8.70
C GLY A 165 8.02 3.43 9.59
N ILE A 166 7.15 3.86 10.49
CA ILE A 166 6.48 3.05 11.51
C ILE A 166 5.76 1.84 10.91
N ALA A 167 4.87 2.06 9.94
CA ALA A 167 4.04 0.99 9.39
C ALA A 167 4.86 -0.03 8.60
N SER A 168 5.82 0.42 7.78
CA SER A 168 6.68 -0.50 7.05
C SER A 168 7.59 -1.31 7.97
N SER A 169 8.10 -0.71 9.04
CA SER A 169 8.87 -1.42 10.08
C SER A 169 8.04 -2.52 10.71
N TYR A 170 6.83 -2.22 11.17
CA TYR A 170 5.91 -3.19 11.74
C TYR A 170 5.62 -4.34 10.77
N ILE A 171 5.22 -4.03 9.52
CA ILE A 171 4.91 -5.06 8.53
C ILE A 171 6.13 -5.95 8.26
N PHE A 172 7.33 -5.38 8.21
CA PHE A 172 8.55 -6.14 7.97
C PHE A 172 8.92 -7.09 9.12
N SER A 173 8.49 -6.83 10.35
CA SER A 173 8.69 -7.73 11.50
C SER A 173 7.70 -8.88 11.57
N LEU A 174 6.55 -8.78 10.90
CA LEU A 174 5.52 -9.82 10.92
C LEU A 174 5.98 -11.10 10.20
N LYS A 175 5.53 -12.25 10.73
CA LYS A 175 5.86 -13.58 10.23
C LYS A 175 4.58 -14.36 9.90
N PRO A 176 4.63 -15.37 9.04
CA PRO A 176 3.51 -16.28 8.86
C PRO A 176 3.02 -16.84 10.19
N GLY A 177 1.70 -16.78 10.42
CA GLY A 177 1.03 -17.12 11.67
C GLY A 177 0.67 -15.93 12.56
N ASP A 178 1.32 -14.79 12.40
CA ASP A 178 0.98 -13.57 13.15
C ASP A 178 -0.41 -13.04 12.78
N LYS A 179 -0.99 -12.26 13.70
CA LYS A 179 -2.28 -11.61 13.51
C LYS A 179 -2.12 -10.13 13.24
N VAL A 180 -2.96 -9.60 12.37
CA VAL A 180 -3.00 -8.18 12.04
C VAL A 180 -4.43 -7.71 11.82
N MET A 181 -4.76 -6.56 12.39
CA MET A 181 -6.06 -5.93 12.18
C MET A 181 -6.05 -5.16 10.87
N MET A 182 -7.01 -5.46 10.01
CA MET A 182 -7.18 -4.80 8.71
C MET A 182 -8.63 -4.42 8.50
N SER A 183 -8.83 -3.34 7.75
CA SER A 183 -10.17 -2.89 7.33
C SER A 183 -10.18 -2.54 5.85
N GLY A 184 -11.36 -2.62 5.24
CA GLY A 184 -11.56 -2.33 3.83
C GLY A 184 -12.93 -2.77 3.29
N PRO A 185 -13.11 -2.67 1.96
CA PRO A 185 -12.25 -1.99 1.00
C PRO A 185 -12.42 -0.47 1.02
N TYR A 186 -11.42 0.26 0.47
CA TYR A 186 -11.47 1.71 0.29
C TYR A 186 -10.93 2.10 -1.09
N GLY A 187 -11.21 3.34 -1.50
CA GLY A 187 -10.63 3.95 -2.70
C GLY A 187 -11.49 3.78 -3.96
N ASP A 188 -11.10 4.51 -5.00
CA ASP A 188 -11.83 4.65 -6.26
C ASP A 188 -10.91 4.62 -7.49
N PHE A 189 -9.69 4.14 -7.34
CA PHE A 189 -8.73 3.99 -8.43
C PHE A 189 -9.01 2.74 -9.26
N HIS A 190 -10.15 2.73 -9.97
CA HIS A 190 -10.64 1.57 -10.72
C HIS A 190 -10.47 1.72 -12.23
N PRO A 191 -10.36 0.62 -12.99
CA PRO A 191 -10.39 0.65 -14.45
C PRO A 191 -11.72 1.20 -14.97
N ARG A 192 -11.67 1.93 -16.07
CA ARG A 192 -12.89 2.38 -16.75
C ARG A 192 -13.41 1.30 -17.69
N TYR A 193 -14.21 0.37 -17.16
CA TYR A 193 -14.73 -0.79 -17.90
C TYR A 193 -15.51 -0.42 -19.17
N ASN A 194 -16.29 0.65 -19.12
CA ASN A 194 -17.12 1.11 -20.24
C ASN A 194 -16.34 1.87 -21.34
N SER A 195 -15.06 2.12 -21.15
CA SER A 195 -14.22 2.75 -22.15
C SER A 195 -13.76 1.72 -23.18
N LYS A 196 -13.79 2.06 -24.45
CA LYS A 196 -13.21 1.29 -25.57
C LYS A 196 -11.80 1.76 -25.96
N ARG A 197 -11.28 2.78 -25.26
CA ARG A 197 -9.95 3.33 -25.52
C ARG A 197 -8.88 2.34 -25.08
N GLU A 198 -7.71 2.43 -25.68
CA GLU A 198 -6.52 1.77 -25.17
C GLU A 198 -6.22 2.17 -23.73
N MET A 199 -5.60 1.27 -23.03
CA MET A 199 -5.25 1.44 -21.61
C MET A 199 -3.73 1.42 -21.46
N ILE A 200 -3.21 2.36 -20.68
CA ILE A 200 -1.79 2.49 -20.41
C ILE A 200 -1.57 2.49 -18.90
N TRP A 201 -0.75 1.57 -18.43
CA TRP A 201 -0.28 1.54 -17.04
C TRP A 201 1.20 1.88 -16.99
N VAL A 202 1.57 2.80 -16.13
CA VAL A 202 2.96 3.18 -15.89
C VAL A 202 3.23 3.11 -14.39
N GLY A 203 4.13 2.25 -13.98
CA GLY A 203 4.42 2.08 -12.56
C GLY A 203 5.76 1.40 -12.28
N GLY A 204 6.05 1.22 -11.00
CA GLY A 204 7.26 0.56 -10.56
C GLY A 204 7.29 0.37 -9.04
N GLY A 205 8.08 -0.58 -8.58
CA GLY A 205 8.21 -0.89 -7.17
C GLY A 205 6.86 -1.20 -6.51
N ALA A 206 6.66 -0.75 -5.27
CA ALA A 206 5.42 -1.01 -4.53
C ALA A 206 4.16 -0.42 -5.19
N GLY A 207 4.29 0.60 -6.05
CA GLY A 207 3.18 1.17 -6.81
C GLY A 207 2.57 0.22 -7.84
N MET A 208 3.20 -0.94 -8.06
CA MET A 208 2.66 -1.99 -8.91
C MET A 208 1.44 -2.71 -8.34
N ALA A 209 1.20 -2.64 -7.03
CA ALA A 209 0.07 -3.31 -6.38
C ALA A 209 -1.27 -3.05 -7.10
N PRO A 210 -1.80 -1.81 -7.16
CA PRO A 210 -3.09 -1.56 -7.79
C PRO A 210 -3.07 -1.84 -9.30
N LEU A 211 -1.94 -1.67 -9.98
CA LEU A 211 -1.82 -1.91 -11.41
C LEU A 211 -1.91 -3.40 -11.73
N ARG A 212 -1.23 -4.27 -10.94
CA ARG A 212 -1.37 -5.72 -11.06
C ARG A 212 -2.82 -6.16 -10.86
N ALA A 213 -3.47 -5.68 -9.79
CA ALA A 213 -4.86 -6.03 -9.53
C ALA A 213 -5.78 -5.69 -10.71
N GLN A 214 -5.64 -4.49 -11.28
CA GLN A 214 -6.42 -4.05 -12.43
C GLN A 214 -6.13 -4.87 -13.69
N ILE A 215 -4.85 -5.07 -14.04
CA ILE A 215 -4.42 -5.80 -15.23
C ILE A 215 -4.91 -7.25 -15.17
N MET A 216 -4.67 -7.92 -14.05
CA MET A 216 -5.05 -9.33 -13.88
C MET A 216 -6.58 -9.51 -13.92
N HIS A 217 -7.33 -8.63 -13.29
CA HIS A 217 -8.79 -8.66 -13.35
C HIS A 217 -9.33 -8.44 -14.77
N LEU A 218 -8.80 -7.45 -15.48
CA LEU A 218 -9.20 -7.20 -16.88
C LEU A 218 -8.90 -8.39 -17.78
N LEU A 219 -7.73 -9.01 -17.62
CA LEU A 219 -7.29 -10.12 -18.46
C LEU A 219 -7.92 -11.45 -18.06
N LYS A 220 -8.02 -11.76 -16.77
CA LYS A 220 -8.43 -13.09 -16.26
C LYS A 220 -9.94 -13.16 -16.03
N THR A 221 -10.52 -12.15 -15.36
CA THR A 221 -11.95 -12.14 -14.99
C THR A 221 -12.80 -11.57 -16.11
N LYS A 222 -12.47 -10.37 -16.61
CA LYS A 222 -13.28 -9.68 -17.62
C LYS A 222 -12.93 -10.12 -19.06
N ASN A 223 -11.86 -10.86 -19.25
CA ASN A 223 -11.39 -11.35 -20.55
C ASN A 223 -11.35 -10.25 -21.62
N VAL A 224 -10.88 -9.05 -21.27
CA VAL A 224 -10.80 -7.90 -22.18
C VAL A 224 -9.79 -8.22 -23.29
N ARG A 225 -10.25 -8.20 -24.56
CA ARG A 225 -9.44 -8.45 -25.75
C ARG A 225 -9.76 -7.48 -26.89
N ASP A 226 -10.64 -6.54 -26.65
CA ASP A 226 -11.22 -5.62 -27.65
C ASP A 226 -10.47 -4.28 -27.76
N ARG A 227 -9.33 -4.15 -27.07
CA ARG A 227 -8.51 -2.94 -27.06
C ARG A 227 -7.05 -3.26 -26.77
N GLU A 228 -6.16 -2.36 -27.15
CA GLU A 228 -4.74 -2.45 -26.78
C GLU A 228 -4.52 -2.08 -25.31
N MET A 229 -3.63 -2.82 -24.67
CA MET A 229 -3.24 -2.62 -23.29
C MET A 229 -1.72 -2.57 -23.20
N HIS A 230 -1.18 -1.44 -22.75
CA HIS A 230 0.25 -1.19 -22.65
C HIS A 230 0.67 -1.09 -21.18
N TYR A 231 1.72 -1.76 -20.83
CA TYR A 231 2.24 -1.81 -19.48
C TYR A 231 3.73 -1.45 -19.47
N PHE A 232 4.05 -0.36 -18.76
CA PHE A 232 5.41 0.13 -18.59
C PHE A 232 5.84 -0.03 -17.13
N TYR A 233 6.84 -0.87 -16.92
CA TYR A 233 7.38 -1.15 -15.59
C TYR A 233 8.76 -0.52 -15.43
N GLY A 234 8.91 0.42 -14.48
CA GLY A 234 10.20 1.01 -14.12
C GLY A 234 10.85 0.28 -12.95
N ALA A 235 12.07 -0.24 -13.15
CA ALA A 235 12.89 -0.83 -12.10
C ALA A 235 14.36 -0.42 -12.28
N ARG A 236 15.18 -0.50 -11.22
CA ARG A 236 16.61 -0.17 -11.27
C ARG A 236 17.47 -1.30 -11.81
N ALA A 237 17.01 -2.54 -11.63
CA ALA A 237 17.67 -3.75 -12.09
C ALA A 237 16.61 -4.83 -12.35
N ILE A 238 16.98 -5.90 -13.04
CA ILE A 238 16.03 -6.97 -13.41
C ILE A 238 15.53 -7.75 -12.18
N ASP A 239 16.35 -7.92 -11.17
CA ASP A 239 16.04 -8.56 -9.90
C ASP A 239 15.14 -7.70 -8.96
N GLU A 240 14.90 -6.45 -9.36
CA GLU A 240 13.94 -5.55 -8.71
C GLU A 240 12.54 -5.58 -9.38
N VAL A 241 12.39 -6.35 -10.44
CA VAL A 241 11.11 -6.54 -11.15
C VAL A 241 10.40 -7.75 -10.59
N PHE A 242 9.18 -7.58 -10.10
CA PHE A 242 8.32 -8.65 -9.58
C PHE A 242 6.95 -8.60 -10.24
N PHE A 243 6.13 -9.64 -10.08
CA PHE A 243 4.87 -9.83 -10.82
C PHE A 243 5.09 -9.94 -12.34
N LEU A 244 6.00 -10.83 -12.75
CA LEU A 244 6.28 -11.13 -14.16
C LEU A 244 5.41 -12.28 -14.74
N GLU A 245 4.48 -12.80 -13.97
CA GLU A 245 3.58 -13.91 -14.28
C GLU A 245 2.41 -13.54 -15.22
#